data_64f1c6564a596ba7aba42c941682be0c
#
_entry.id   64f1c6564a596ba7aba42c941682be0c
#
_cell.length_a   1.000
_cell.length_b   1.000
_cell.length_c   1.000
_cell.angle_alpha   90.00
_cell.angle_beta   90.00
_cell.angle_gamma   90.00
#
_symmetry.space_group_name_H-M   'P 1'
#
loop_
_entity.id
_entity.type
_entity.pdbx_description
1 polymer ?
#
loop_
_entity_poly.entity_id
_entity_poly.type
_entity_poly.pdbx_seq_one_letter_code
_entity_poly.pdbx_strand_id
1 'polypeptide(L)'
;MKETLVFTDGASRGNPGPSGWGAVVSHNDQVVELGGGIPEGTNNQMELTAVVESLAWLLGKAVEEVTIYSDSTYTISGATAWIHGWKQRNWQTKEGEPVKNQELWQRYDQLQQEVDFEINFHKVKGHASIPANERADSIATSFADGETPDLRNVSQTDYEVSLNPVAQYLEKSPIYFSFVGGEARMHTTWPECQRWVAGKQAQFRKVRTVAERDDLLAEWGVDLAAVKK
;
A
#
# COMPACT_ATOMS: atom_id res chain seq x y z
N MET A 1 0.91 13.87 13.17
CA MET A 1 1.49 13.86 11.80
C MET A 1 0.52 13.11 10.89
N LYS A 2 0.58 13.31 9.58
CA LYS A 2 -0.26 12.53 8.63
C LYS A 2 0.36 11.13 8.47
N GLU A 3 -0.51 10.12 8.27
CA GLU A 3 -0.11 8.74 7.99
C GLU A 3 0.78 8.68 6.73
N THR A 4 1.90 7.94 6.80
CA THR A 4 2.75 7.69 5.63
C THR A 4 2.25 6.47 4.90
N LEU A 5 1.85 6.62 3.63
CA LEU A 5 1.31 5.55 2.80
C LEU A 5 2.28 5.23 1.67
N VAL A 6 2.43 3.95 1.39
CA VAL A 6 3.23 3.44 0.27
C VAL A 6 2.41 2.39 -0.49
N PHE A 7 2.32 2.55 -1.81
CA PHE A 7 1.70 1.57 -2.70
C PHE A 7 2.78 1.04 -3.63
N THR A 8 2.93 -0.28 -3.71
CA THR A 8 4.03 -0.92 -4.45
C THR A 8 3.51 -1.98 -5.40
N ASP A 9 4.17 -2.09 -6.56
CA ASP A 9 3.92 -3.13 -7.52
C ASP A 9 5.19 -3.51 -8.29
N GLY A 10 5.20 -4.72 -8.87
CA GLY A 10 6.25 -5.24 -9.72
C GLY A 10 5.70 -5.89 -10.97
N ALA A 11 6.34 -5.69 -12.10
CA ALA A 11 5.98 -6.28 -13.38
C ALA A 11 7.16 -7.00 -14.04
N SER A 12 6.87 -8.06 -14.81
CA SER A 12 7.87 -8.78 -15.60
C SER A 12 7.28 -9.30 -16.90
N ARG A 13 7.98 -9.11 -18.01
CA ARG A 13 7.63 -9.64 -19.36
C ARG A 13 8.25 -11.00 -19.61
N GLY A 14 8.27 -11.83 -18.61
CA GLY A 14 8.84 -13.15 -18.50
C GLY A 14 9.21 -13.43 -17.07
N ASN A 15 9.68 -14.64 -16.76
CA ASN A 15 10.04 -14.94 -15.37
C ASN A 15 11.23 -15.95 -15.32
N PRO A 16 12.48 -15.47 -15.61
CA PRO A 16 12.94 -14.09 -15.75
C PRO A 16 12.66 -13.45 -17.12
N GLY A 17 12.75 -12.10 -17.19
CA GLY A 17 12.62 -11.28 -18.40
C GLY A 17 12.72 -9.78 -18.08
N PRO A 18 12.51 -8.89 -19.07
CA PRO A 18 12.46 -7.46 -18.83
C PRO A 18 11.45 -7.15 -17.73
N SER A 19 11.87 -6.40 -16.74
CA SER A 19 11.12 -6.24 -15.51
C SER A 19 11.21 -4.81 -14.99
N GLY A 20 10.14 -4.37 -14.31
CA GLY A 20 10.05 -3.05 -13.72
C GLY A 20 9.36 -3.07 -12.36
N TRP A 21 9.62 -2.06 -11.58
CA TRP A 21 8.96 -1.82 -10.30
C TRP A 21 8.43 -0.39 -10.23
N GLY A 22 7.38 -0.20 -9.47
CA GLY A 22 6.77 1.10 -9.23
C GLY A 22 6.33 1.26 -7.79
N ALA A 23 6.41 2.49 -7.29
CA ALA A 23 5.87 2.85 -6.00
C ALA A 23 5.30 4.26 -6.01
N VAL A 24 4.22 4.45 -5.22
CA VAL A 24 3.66 5.75 -4.89
C VAL A 24 3.80 5.96 -3.39
N VAL A 25 4.56 6.96 -2.98
CA VAL A 25 4.84 7.27 -1.59
C VAL A 25 4.18 8.60 -1.22
N SER A 26 3.27 8.57 -0.24
CA SER A 26 2.69 9.77 0.37
C SER A 26 3.26 9.96 1.75
N HIS A 27 3.96 11.07 1.97
CA HIS A 27 4.55 11.42 3.24
C HIS A 27 4.40 12.90 3.52
N ASN A 28 3.83 13.24 4.68
CA ASN A 28 3.41 14.60 5.03
C ASN A 28 2.46 15.18 3.97
N ASP A 29 2.79 16.28 3.32
CA ASP A 29 1.97 16.87 2.26
C ASP A 29 2.55 16.63 0.86
N GLN A 30 3.46 15.67 0.71
CA GLN A 30 4.15 15.35 -0.54
C GLN A 30 3.78 13.95 -1.03
N VAL A 31 3.65 13.81 -2.34
CA VAL A 31 3.55 12.52 -3.03
C VAL A 31 4.71 12.40 -4.01
N VAL A 32 5.41 11.28 -3.92
CA VAL A 32 6.54 10.95 -4.79
C VAL A 32 6.28 9.60 -5.45
N GLU A 33 6.43 9.57 -6.76
CA GLU A 33 6.45 8.32 -7.51
C GLU A 33 7.89 7.86 -7.70
N LEU A 34 8.14 6.58 -7.45
CA LEU A 34 9.43 5.94 -7.64
C LEU A 34 9.25 4.79 -8.65
N GLY A 35 10.29 4.49 -9.38
CA GLY A 35 10.26 3.37 -10.31
C GLY A 35 11.60 3.12 -10.98
N GLY A 36 11.73 1.94 -11.55
CA GLY A 36 12.91 1.54 -12.27
C GLY A 36 12.73 0.20 -12.95
N GLY A 37 13.65 -0.16 -13.84
CA GLY A 37 13.61 -1.41 -14.57
C GLY A 37 14.96 -2.09 -14.69
N ILE A 38 14.94 -3.40 -14.93
CA ILE A 38 16.11 -4.21 -15.22
C ILE A 38 15.83 -5.11 -16.43
N PRO A 39 16.87 -5.42 -17.24
CA PRO A 39 16.70 -6.24 -18.47
C PRO A 39 16.24 -7.66 -18.20
N GLU A 40 16.62 -8.25 -17.06
CA GLU A 40 16.35 -9.63 -16.71
C GLU A 40 16.05 -9.75 -15.20
N GLY A 41 14.79 -9.85 -14.85
CA GLY A 41 14.30 -9.97 -13.48
C GLY A 41 13.06 -10.84 -13.39
N THR A 42 12.54 -10.96 -12.19
CA THR A 42 11.31 -11.69 -11.90
C THR A 42 10.28 -10.78 -11.24
N ASN A 43 9.01 -11.11 -11.34
CA ASN A 43 7.95 -10.36 -10.69
C ASN A 43 8.22 -10.20 -9.19
N ASN A 44 8.49 -11.29 -8.48
CA ASN A 44 8.79 -11.25 -7.04
C ASN A 44 10.01 -10.39 -6.68
N GLN A 45 11.01 -10.34 -7.56
CA GLN A 45 12.17 -9.46 -7.38
C GLN A 45 11.75 -7.99 -7.45
N MET A 46 10.93 -7.62 -8.43
CA MET A 46 10.48 -6.23 -8.63
C MET A 46 9.54 -5.76 -7.52
N GLU A 47 8.63 -6.62 -7.10
CA GLU A 47 7.74 -6.38 -5.95
C GLU A 47 8.54 -6.04 -4.67
N LEU A 48 9.56 -6.85 -4.38
CA LEU A 48 10.44 -6.62 -3.23
C LEU A 48 11.29 -5.36 -3.42
N THR A 49 11.79 -5.12 -4.64
CA THR A 49 12.56 -3.90 -4.96
C THR A 49 11.74 -2.65 -4.70
N ALA A 50 10.47 -2.62 -5.11
CA ALA A 50 9.58 -1.49 -4.86
C ALA A 50 9.46 -1.15 -3.37
N VAL A 51 9.36 -2.17 -2.51
CA VAL A 51 9.34 -1.98 -1.04
C VAL A 51 10.68 -1.47 -0.53
N VAL A 52 11.79 -2.09 -0.94
CA VAL A 52 13.14 -1.71 -0.50
C VAL A 52 13.46 -0.26 -0.87
N GLU A 53 13.17 0.14 -2.11
CA GLU A 53 13.43 1.50 -2.59
C GLU A 53 12.52 2.54 -1.90
N SER A 54 11.27 2.18 -1.59
CA SER A 54 10.37 3.04 -0.83
C SER A 54 10.88 3.29 0.60
N LEU A 55 11.34 2.24 1.29
CA LEU A 55 11.93 2.37 2.62
C LEU A 55 13.25 3.16 2.58
N ALA A 56 14.08 2.93 1.57
CA ALA A 56 15.32 3.71 1.37
C ALA A 56 15.02 5.20 1.15
N TRP A 57 13.95 5.53 0.42
CA TRP A 57 13.52 6.92 0.24
C TRP A 57 13.00 7.55 1.54
N LEU A 58 12.36 6.77 2.41
CA LEU A 58 11.86 7.22 3.71
C LEU A 58 12.96 7.35 4.77
N LEU A 59 14.11 6.71 4.58
CA LEU A 59 15.22 6.75 5.54
C LEU A 59 15.67 8.20 5.82
N GLY A 60 15.81 8.55 7.09
CA GLY A 60 16.20 9.88 7.56
C GLY A 60 15.09 10.93 7.49
N LYS A 61 13.86 10.55 7.12
CA LYS A 61 12.68 11.42 7.20
C LYS A 61 11.97 11.25 8.54
N ALA A 62 11.24 12.27 8.98
CA ALA A 62 10.44 12.22 10.20
C ALA A 62 9.16 11.43 9.94
N VAL A 63 9.22 10.11 10.10
CA VAL A 63 8.12 9.16 9.96
C VAL A 63 7.82 8.56 11.33
N GLU A 64 6.56 8.39 11.72
CA GLU A 64 6.16 7.66 12.94
C GLU A 64 5.81 6.20 12.58
N GLU A 65 5.04 6.03 11.53
CA GLU A 65 4.65 4.73 11.00
C GLU A 65 4.48 4.82 9.48
N VAL A 66 4.68 3.71 8.80
CA VAL A 66 4.39 3.57 7.37
C VAL A 66 3.46 2.39 7.14
N THR A 67 2.43 2.59 6.34
CA THR A 67 1.57 1.52 5.85
C THR A 67 1.88 1.24 4.38
N ILE A 68 2.38 0.02 4.10
CA ILE A 68 2.72 -0.45 2.76
C ILE A 68 1.58 -1.31 2.21
N TYR A 69 0.98 -0.87 1.13
CA TYR A 69 -0.06 -1.57 0.38
C TYR A 69 0.58 -2.32 -0.79
N SER A 70 0.46 -3.64 -0.80
CA SER A 70 1.00 -4.52 -1.85
C SER A 70 0.08 -5.73 -2.04
N ASP A 71 -0.04 -6.24 -3.26
CA ASP A 71 -0.74 -7.49 -3.54
C ASP A 71 0.19 -8.72 -3.47
N SER A 72 1.50 -8.50 -3.37
CA SER A 72 2.53 -9.53 -3.29
C SER A 72 2.46 -10.35 -2.00
N THR A 73 1.92 -11.55 -2.09
CA THR A 73 1.99 -12.51 -0.97
C THR A 73 3.44 -12.87 -0.63
N TYR A 74 4.33 -12.94 -1.63
CA TYR A 74 5.74 -13.23 -1.44
C TYR A 74 6.41 -12.16 -0.57
N THR A 75 6.26 -10.90 -0.94
CA THR A 75 6.88 -9.77 -0.23
C THR A 75 6.33 -9.63 1.18
N ILE A 76 5.01 -9.66 1.35
CA ILE A 76 4.37 -9.54 2.66
C ILE A 76 4.78 -10.69 3.58
N SER A 77 4.67 -11.96 3.11
CA SER A 77 5.02 -13.12 3.95
C SER A 77 6.52 -13.18 4.25
N GLY A 78 7.36 -12.77 3.30
CA GLY A 78 8.80 -12.65 3.50
C GLY A 78 9.14 -11.68 4.61
N ALA A 79 8.59 -10.47 4.54
CA ALA A 79 8.83 -9.39 5.50
C ALA A 79 8.27 -9.68 6.90
N THR A 80 7.07 -10.28 6.98
CA THR A 80 6.36 -10.44 8.27
C THR A 80 6.56 -11.78 8.94
N ALA A 81 6.91 -12.83 8.20
CA ALA A 81 6.97 -14.19 8.74
C ALA A 81 8.29 -14.93 8.46
N TRP A 82 8.81 -14.88 7.21
CA TRP A 82 9.89 -15.79 6.82
C TRP A 82 11.28 -15.28 7.18
N ILE A 83 11.51 -13.96 7.16
CA ILE A 83 12.82 -13.33 7.32
C ILE A 83 13.51 -13.74 8.62
N HIS A 84 12.78 -13.85 9.73
CA HIS A 84 13.35 -14.27 11.02
C HIS A 84 13.96 -15.67 10.94
N GLY A 85 13.26 -16.59 10.29
CA GLY A 85 13.76 -17.95 10.09
C GLY A 85 14.94 -18.02 9.12
N TRP A 86 14.96 -17.18 8.08
CA TRP A 86 16.08 -17.10 7.16
C TRP A 86 17.33 -16.56 7.83
N LYS A 87 17.22 -15.52 8.62
CA LYS A 87 18.34 -14.97 9.43
C LYS A 87 18.94 -16.01 10.36
N GLN A 88 18.10 -16.78 11.08
CA GLN A 88 18.55 -17.85 11.99
C GLN A 88 19.29 -18.98 11.25
N ARG A 89 18.99 -19.21 9.97
CA ARG A 89 19.61 -20.22 9.12
C ARG A 89 20.67 -19.65 8.17
N ASN A 90 21.23 -18.50 8.50
CA ASN A 90 22.24 -17.85 7.66
C ASN A 90 21.78 -17.67 6.20
N TRP A 91 20.54 -17.18 6.01
CA TRP A 91 19.90 -16.92 4.72
C TRP A 91 19.68 -18.16 3.85
N GLN A 92 19.40 -19.28 4.50
CA GLN A 92 19.02 -20.54 3.85
C GLN A 92 17.56 -20.88 4.11
N THR A 93 16.95 -21.58 3.16
CA THR A 93 15.63 -22.20 3.31
C THR A 93 15.69 -23.37 4.31
N LYS A 94 14.56 -24.00 4.62
CA LYS A 94 14.53 -25.20 5.46
C LYS A 94 15.25 -26.39 4.82
N GLU A 95 15.30 -26.40 3.51
CA GLU A 95 15.96 -27.41 2.68
C GLU A 95 17.47 -27.17 2.51
N GLY A 96 18.00 -26.06 3.05
CA GLY A 96 19.41 -25.71 2.98
C GLY A 96 19.83 -24.94 1.73
N GLU A 97 18.85 -24.58 0.85
CA GLU A 97 19.11 -23.79 -0.33
C GLU A 97 19.20 -22.29 0.00
N PRO A 98 19.98 -21.50 -0.75
CA PRO A 98 20.00 -20.05 -0.61
C PRO A 98 18.60 -19.45 -0.80
N VAL A 99 18.23 -18.47 0.02
CA VAL A 99 16.97 -17.75 -0.11
C VAL A 99 16.96 -17.00 -1.46
N LYS A 100 15.88 -17.14 -2.23
CA LYS A 100 15.71 -16.36 -3.47
C LYS A 100 15.66 -14.86 -3.17
N ASN A 101 16.30 -14.06 -4.02
CA ASN A 101 16.45 -12.61 -3.84
C ASN A 101 17.12 -12.25 -2.51
N GLN A 102 18.10 -13.06 -2.07
CA GLN A 102 18.77 -12.92 -0.77
C GLN A 102 19.33 -11.51 -0.55
N GLU A 103 20.00 -10.92 -1.54
CA GLU A 103 20.59 -9.59 -1.41
C GLU A 103 19.55 -8.51 -1.15
N LEU A 104 18.38 -8.58 -1.81
CA LEU A 104 17.26 -7.67 -1.57
C LEU A 104 16.67 -7.86 -0.16
N TRP A 105 16.54 -9.11 0.30
CA TRP A 105 16.08 -9.38 1.66
C TRP A 105 17.07 -8.92 2.72
N GLN A 106 18.36 -9.02 2.47
CA GLN A 106 19.39 -8.48 3.34
C GLN A 106 19.33 -6.95 3.39
N ARG A 107 19.09 -6.30 2.24
CA ARG A 107 18.91 -4.84 2.18
C ARG A 107 17.63 -4.41 2.90
N TYR A 108 16.53 -5.14 2.75
CA TYR A 108 15.30 -4.90 3.51
C TYR A 108 15.55 -5.02 5.03
N ASP A 109 16.23 -6.08 5.47
CA ASP A 109 16.56 -6.29 6.89
C ASP A 109 17.44 -5.16 7.45
N GLN A 110 18.40 -4.71 6.68
CA GLN A 110 19.24 -3.57 7.05
C GLN A 110 18.41 -2.30 7.20
N LEU A 111 17.57 -1.97 6.23
CA LEU A 111 16.67 -0.80 6.29
C LEU A 111 15.73 -0.88 7.50
N GLN A 112 15.14 -2.06 7.77
CA GLN A 112 14.28 -2.27 8.93
C GLN A 112 15.00 -2.00 10.26
N GLN A 113 16.33 -2.17 10.32
CA GLN A 113 17.14 -1.85 11.50
C GLN A 113 17.59 -0.38 11.54
N GLU A 114 17.69 0.27 10.39
CA GLU A 114 18.13 1.68 10.26
C GLU A 114 16.97 2.67 10.49
N VAL A 115 15.72 2.27 10.22
CA VAL A 115 14.54 3.12 10.44
C VAL A 115 14.10 3.06 11.90
N ASP A 116 13.58 4.14 12.42
CA ASP A 116 13.06 4.31 13.78
C ASP A 116 11.51 4.38 13.82
N PHE A 117 10.85 3.94 12.75
CA PHE A 117 9.40 3.91 12.61
C PHE A 117 8.85 2.50 12.39
N GLU A 118 7.57 2.33 12.69
CA GLU A 118 6.87 1.06 12.49
C GLU A 118 6.52 0.85 11.01
N ILE A 119 6.76 -0.40 10.52
CA ILE A 119 6.42 -0.81 9.15
C ILE A 119 5.24 -1.77 9.19
N ASN A 120 4.11 -1.32 8.67
CA ASN A 120 2.87 -2.09 8.57
C ASN A 120 2.61 -2.51 7.12
N PHE A 121 2.28 -3.78 6.91
CA PHE A 121 1.89 -4.30 5.59
C PHE A 121 0.39 -4.52 5.51
N HIS A 122 -0.20 -4.02 4.43
CA HIS A 122 -1.60 -4.24 4.11
C HIS A 122 -1.71 -4.94 2.76
N LYS A 123 -2.26 -6.17 2.78
CA LYS A 123 -2.47 -6.90 1.53
C LYS A 123 -3.66 -6.33 0.79
N VAL A 124 -3.41 -5.86 -0.42
CA VAL A 124 -4.45 -5.50 -1.38
C VAL A 124 -4.70 -6.66 -2.35
N LYS A 125 -5.82 -6.63 -3.05
CA LYS A 125 -6.05 -7.55 -4.16
C LYS A 125 -5.51 -6.88 -5.42
N GLY A 126 -4.73 -7.57 -6.21
CA GLY A 126 -4.30 -7.08 -7.53
C GLY A 126 -5.49 -6.64 -8.36
N HIS A 127 -5.38 -5.53 -9.04
CA HIS A 127 -6.44 -4.89 -9.84
C HIS A 127 -7.74 -4.61 -9.05
N ALA A 128 -7.62 -4.17 -7.81
CA ALA A 128 -8.76 -3.91 -6.91
C ALA A 128 -9.26 -2.45 -6.94
N SER A 129 -9.04 -1.74 -8.03
CA SER A 129 -9.50 -0.34 -8.21
C SER A 129 -9.03 0.61 -7.09
N ILE A 130 -7.83 0.36 -6.54
CA ILE A 130 -7.14 1.31 -5.67
C ILE A 130 -6.26 2.17 -6.58
N PRO A 131 -6.62 3.45 -6.83
CA PRO A 131 -5.97 4.23 -7.88
C PRO A 131 -4.45 4.35 -7.71
N ALA A 132 -3.96 4.49 -6.47
CA ALA A 132 -2.52 4.57 -6.20
C ALA A 132 -1.79 3.23 -6.43
N ASN A 133 -2.43 2.08 -6.18
CA ASN A 133 -1.85 0.78 -6.52
C ASN A 133 -1.85 0.54 -8.03
N GLU A 134 -2.93 0.92 -8.74
CA GLU A 134 -2.97 0.86 -10.21
C GLU A 134 -1.93 1.80 -10.84
N ARG A 135 -1.64 2.94 -10.19
CA ARG A 135 -0.55 3.81 -10.64
C ARG A 135 0.82 3.18 -10.43
N ALA A 136 1.07 2.49 -9.30
CA ALA A 136 2.29 1.72 -9.07
C ALA A 136 2.46 0.61 -10.12
N ASP A 137 1.39 -0.16 -10.42
CA ASP A 137 1.36 -1.16 -11.51
C ASP A 137 1.68 -0.52 -12.88
N SER A 138 1.06 0.62 -13.21
CA SER A 138 1.34 1.35 -14.45
C SER A 138 2.82 1.75 -14.58
N ILE A 139 3.43 2.23 -13.50
CA ILE A 139 4.85 2.58 -13.46
C ILE A 139 5.70 1.33 -13.68
N ALA A 140 5.44 0.26 -12.92
CA ALA A 140 6.16 -1.01 -13.03
C ALA A 140 6.09 -1.59 -14.44
N THR A 141 4.90 -1.59 -15.01
CA THR A 141 4.62 -2.08 -16.37
C THR A 141 5.36 -1.27 -17.44
N SER A 142 5.35 0.05 -17.36
CA SER A 142 6.09 0.91 -18.30
C SER A 142 7.58 0.58 -18.30
N PHE A 143 8.20 0.44 -17.11
CA PHE A 143 9.61 0.06 -17.04
C PHE A 143 9.88 -1.36 -17.55
N ALA A 144 8.97 -2.31 -17.32
CA ALA A 144 9.08 -3.66 -17.88
C ALA A 144 8.96 -3.67 -19.42
N ASP A 145 8.25 -2.70 -20.00
CA ASP A 145 8.14 -2.50 -21.45
C ASP A 145 9.31 -1.70 -22.04
N GLY A 146 10.27 -1.30 -21.22
CA GLY A 146 11.44 -0.50 -21.65
C GLY A 146 11.14 0.99 -21.82
N GLU A 147 10.00 1.46 -21.32
CA GLU A 147 9.61 2.86 -21.31
C GLU A 147 10.08 3.55 -20.03
N THR A 148 10.24 4.87 -20.08
CA THR A 148 10.52 5.69 -18.89
C THR A 148 9.31 6.59 -18.64
N PRO A 149 8.42 6.23 -17.70
CA PRO A 149 7.26 7.04 -17.38
C PRO A 149 7.67 8.36 -16.72
N ASP A 150 6.84 9.40 -16.87
CA ASP A 150 6.98 10.63 -16.10
C ASP A 150 6.58 10.37 -14.65
N LEU A 151 7.59 10.38 -13.76
CA LEU A 151 7.43 10.15 -12.33
C LEU A 151 7.18 11.48 -11.61
N ARG A 152 6.09 11.53 -10.87
CA ARG A 152 5.62 12.75 -10.20
C ARG A 152 6.31 12.95 -8.84
N ASN A 153 6.57 14.20 -8.52
CA ASN A 153 7.00 14.65 -7.19
C ASN A 153 6.28 15.98 -6.92
N VAL A 154 5.13 15.91 -6.30
CA VAL A 154 4.20 17.04 -6.18
C VAL A 154 3.60 17.12 -4.77
N SER A 155 2.93 18.23 -4.46
CA SER A 155 2.12 18.30 -3.25
C SER A 155 0.95 17.30 -3.31
N GLN A 156 0.48 16.86 -2.15
CA GLN A 156 -0.66 15.94 -2.08
C GLN A 156 -1.93 16.54 -2.69
N THR A 157 -2.07 17.87 -2.65
CA THR A 157 -3.21 18.60 -3.23
C THR A 157 -3.17 18.63 -4.75
N ASP A 158 -1.97 18.55 -5.35
CA ASP A 158 -1.78 18.59 -6.81
C ASP A 158 -1.70 17.18 -7.41
N TYR A 159 -1.74 16.15 -6.56
CA TYR A 159 -1.71 14.76 -7.00
C TYR A 159 -3.11 14.27 -7.37
N GLU A 160 -3.33 14.03 -8.66
CA GLU A 160 -4.65 13.70 -9.22
C GLU A 160 -5.11 12.26 -8.90
N VAL A 161 -4.17 11.37 -8.49
CA VAL A 161 -4.50 9.97 -8.20
C VAL A 161 -4.90 9.83 -6.74
N SER A 162 -6.04 9.22 -6.47
CA SER A 162 -6.51 8.99 -5.11
C SER A 162 -5.58 8.06 -4.32
N LEU A 163 -5.15 8.51 -3.15
CA LEU A 163 -4.33 7.74 -2.21
C LEU A 163 -5.18 6.90 -1.23
N ASN A 164 -6.49 6.89 -1.41
CA ASN A 164 -7.39 6.25 -0.48
C ASN A 164 -7.44 4.73 -0.68
N PRO A 165 -6.96 3.92 0.27
CA PRO A 165 -6.97 2.46 0.16
C PRO A 165 -8.36 1.83 0.38
N VAL A 166 -9.36 2.63 0.76
CA VAL A 166 -10.72 2.14 1.09
C VAL A 166 -11.44 1.57 -0.15
N ALA A 167 -11.04 1.98 -1.36
CA ALA A 167 -11.64 1.47 -2.60
C ALA A 167 -11.70 -0.07 -2.64
N GLN A 168 -10.64 -0.76 -2.16
CA GLN A 168 -10.62 -2.22 -2.14
C GLN A 168 -11.71 -2.87 -1.27
N TYR A 169 -12.16 -2.19 -0.20
CA TYR A 169 -13.20 -2.73 0.68
C TYR A 169 -14.57 -2.61 0.03
N LEU A 170 -14.80 -1.57 -0.77
CA LEU A 170 -16.06 -1.36 -1.47
C LEU A 170 -16.34 -2.42 -2.53
N GLU A 171 -15.29 -2.98 -3.18
CA GLU A 171 -15.45 -4.04 -4.19
C GLU A 171 -15.77 -5.42 -3.61
N LYS A 172 -15.23 -5.76 -2.42
CA LYS A 172 -15.36 -7.10 -1.83
C LYS A 172 -16.56 -7.27 -0.92
N SER A 173 -16.90 -6.22 -0.20
CA SER A 173 -17.98 -6.22 0.77
C SER A 173 -18.49 -4.80 0.95
N PRO A 174 -19.80 -4.61 1.09
CA PRO A 174 -20.30 -3.29 1.37
C PRO A 174 -19.72 -2.77 2.68
N ILE A 175 -19.35 -1.50 2.68
CA ILE A 175 -18.88 -0.78 3.86
C ILE A 175 -20.08 -0.04 4.45
N TYR A 176 -20.07 0.10 5.75
CA TYR A 176 -21.09 0.83 6.48
C TYR A 176 -20.47 2.10 7.04
N PHE A 177 -21.10 3.23 6.74
CA PHE A 177 -20.74 4.50 7.34
C PHE A 177 -21.79 4.87 8.38
N SER A 178 -21.37 5.46 9.48
CA SER A 178 -22.23 6.03 10.51
C SER A 178 -21.83 7.45 10.85
N PHE A 179 -22.81 8.27 11.17
CA PHE A 179 -22.62 9.65 11.61
C PHE A 179 -23.34 9.87 12.93
N VAL A 180 -22.59 10.14 13.98
CA VAL A 180 -23.09 10.28 15.36
C VAL A 180 -22.45 11.49 16.02
N GLY A 181 -23.25 12.48 16.44
CA GLY A 181 -22.75 13.62 17.18
C GLY A 181 -21.71 14.46 16.45
N GLY A 182 -21.77 14.52 15.11
CA GLY A 182 -20.78 15.24 14.29
C GLY A 182 -19.56 14.40 13.89
N GLU A 183 -19.48 13.14 14.30
CA GLU A 183 -18.38 12.23 13.96
C GLU A 183 -18.82 11.19 12.93
N ALA A 184 -18.12 11.11 11.80
CA ALA A 184 -18.28 10.06 10.82
C ALA A 184 -17.34 8.90 11.11
N ARG A 185 -17.85 7.66 11.01
CA ARG A 185 -17.07 6.42 11.12
C ARG A 185 -17.36 5.46 9.99
N MET A 186 -16.31 4.72 9.62
CA MET A 186 -16.38 3.60 8.70
C MET A 186 -16.33 2.27 9.46
N HIS A 187 -17.18 1.32 9.05
CA HIS A 187 -17.23 -0.02 9.61
C HIS A 187 -17.17 -1.05 8.48
N THR A 188 -16.36 -2.09 8.66
CA THR A 188 -16.20 -3.15 7.66
C THR A 188 -17.34 -4.17 7.70
N THR A 189 -18.09 -4.24 8.80
CA THR A 189 -19.22 -5.15 8.96
C THR A 189 -20.44 -4.45 9.53
N TRP A 190 -21.64 -4.97 9.20
CA TRP A 190 -22.89 -4.48 9.79
C TRP A 190 -22.95 -4.63 11.32
N PRO A 191 -22.51 -5.76 11.92
CA PRO A 191 -22.49 -5.88 13.39
C PRO A 191 -21.63 -4.82 14.10
N GLU A 192 -20.52 -4.38 13.51
CA GLU A 192 -19.69 -3.29 14.05
C GLU A 192 -20.47 -1.97 14.01
N CYS A 193 -21.02 -1.62 12.86
CA CYS A 193 -21.85 -0.42 12.70
C CYS A 193 -23.03 -0.42 13.69
N GLN A 194 -23.75 -1.52 13.77
CA GLN A 194 -24.89 -1.68 14.66
C GLN A 194 -24.53 -1.47 16.14
N ARG A 195 -23.41 -2.06 16.60
CA ARG A 195 -22.93 -1.84 17.98
C ARG A 195 -22.58 -0.39 18.24
N TRP A 196 -22.00 0.29 17.26
CA TRP A 196 -21.60 1.69 17.41
C TRP A 196 -22.78 2.64 17.47
N VAL A 197 -23.80 2.43 16.66
CA VAL A 197 -24.98 3.31 16.59
C VAL A 197 -26.05 3.00 17.63
N ALA A 198 -25.98 1.84 18.31
CA ALA A 198 -26.99 1.38 19.27
C ALA A 198 -27.21 2.42 20.38
N GLY A 199 -28.48 2.81 20.58
CA GLY A 199 -28.88 3.78 21.61
C GLY A 199 -28.45 5.23 21.35
N LYS A 200 -27.93 5.53 20.17
CA LYS A 200 -27.51 6.88 19.78
C LYS A 200 -28.42 7.45 18.69
N GLN A 201 -28.54 8.78 18.66
CA GLN A 201 -29.14 9.44 17.50
C GLN A 201 -28.10 9.41 16.38
N ALA A 202 -28.26 8.52 15.43
CA ALA A 202 -27.31 8.20 14.40
C ALA A 202 -27.92 8.16 13.01
N GLN A 203 -27.18 8.61 12.02
CA GLN A 203 -27.38 8.27 10.62
C GLN A 203 -26.42 7.13 10.26
N PHE A 204 -26.82 6.21 9.40
CA PHE A 204 -25.92 5.19 8.87
C PHE A 204 -26.37 4.76 7.49
N ARG A 205 -25.40 4.38 6.66
CA ARG A 205 -25.68 3.91 5.30
C ARG A 205 -24.69 2.82 4.89
N LYS A 206 -25.20 1.85 4.18
CA LYS A 206 -24.42 0.85 3.48
C LYS A 206 -23.97 1.43 2.14
N VAL A 207 -22.67 1.39 1.88
CA VAL A 207 -22.01 1.93 0.69
C VAL A 207 -21.35 0.79 -0.08
N ARG A 208 -21.52 0.77 -1.39
CA ARG A 208 -20.98 -0.28 -2.26
C ARG A 208 -19.98 0.24 -3.27
N THR A 209 -20.02 1.53 -3.60
CA THR A 209 -19.15 2.18 -4.58
C THR A 209 -18.48 3.42 -4.02
N VAL A 210 -17.40 3.83 -4.65
CA VAL A 210 -16.70 5.08 -4.31
C VAL A 210 -17.63 6.28 -4.50
N ALA A 211 -18.43 6.30 -5.56
CA ALA A 211 -19.38 7.38 -5.82
C ALA A 211 -20.42 7.48 -4.70
N GLU A 212 -21.03 6.35 -4.30
CA GLU A 212 -22.00 6.34 -3.17
C GLU A 212 -21.37 6.83 -1.86
N ARG A 213 -20.08 6.57 -1.64
CA ARG A 213 -19.34 7.07 -0.48
C ARG A 213 -19.16 8.57 -0.56
N ASP A 214 -18.70 9.06 -1.68
CA ASP A 214 -18.39 10.49 -1.85
C ASP A 214 -19.65 11.33 -1.78
N ASP A 215 -20.75 10.86 -2.39
CA ASP A 215 -22.07 11.49 -2.27
C ASP A 215 -22.56 11.52 -0.81
N LEU A 216 -22.39 10.41 -0.07
CA LEU A 216 -22.79 10.32 1.33
C LEU A 216 -21.99 11.27 2.23
N LEU A 217 -20.66 11.33 2.04
CA LEU A 217 -19.80 12.21 2.82
C LEU A 217 -20.09 13.67 2.51
N ALA A 218 -20.36 14.01 1.26
CA ALA A 218 -20.82 15.34 0.86
C ALA A 218 -22.17 15.70 1.51
N GLU A 219 -23.13 14.76 1.55
CA GLU A 219 -24.44 14.93 2.23
C GLU A 219 -24.24 15.25 3.73
N TRP A 220 -23.26 14.61 4.37
CA TRP A 220 -22.96 14.84 5.79
C TRP A 220 -22.01 16.03 6.04
N GLY A 221 -21.46 16.65 4.99
CA GLY A 221 -20.49 17.75 5.10
C GLY A 221 -19.17 17.32 5.74
N VAL A 222 -18.76 16.06 5.50
CA VAL A 222 -17.56 15.45 6.09
C VAL A 222 -16.51 15.19 5.01
N ASP A 223 -15.28 15.62 5.27
CA ASP A 223 -14.13 15.20 4.46
C ASP A 223 -13.77 13.74 4.77
N LEU A 224 -13.38 12.98 3.75
CA LEU A 224 -13.00 11.59 3.89
C LEU A 224 -11.83 11.40 4.87
N ALA A 225 -10.88 12.35 4.91
CA ALA A 225 -9.77 12.34 5.85
C ALA A 225 -10.20 12.49 7.33
N ALA A 226 -11.40 12.98 7.59
CA ALA A 226 -11.98 13.11 8.93
C ALA A 226 -12.78 11.88 9.37
N VAL A 227 -12.94 10.87 8.51
CA VAL A 227 -13.68 9.65 8.81
C VAL A 227 -12.82 8.73 9.68
N LYS A 228 -13.30 8.42 10.87
CA LYS A 228 -12.64 7.47 11.78
C LYS A 228 -12.88 6.02 11.34
N LYS A 229 -11.92 5.17 11.63
CA LYS A 229 -12.02 3.70 11.45
C LYS A 229 -12.49 3.03 12.72
#